data_5d7b136d419bacb69cb54635e3957783
#
_entry.id   5d7b136d419bacb69cb54635e3957783
#
_cell.length_a   1.000
_cell.length_b   1.000
_cell.length_c   1.000
_cell.angle_alpha   90.00
_cell.angle_beta   90.00
_cell.angle_gamma   90.00
#
_symmetry.space_group_name_H-M   'P 1'
#
loop_
_entity.id
_entity.type
_entity.pdbx_description
1 polymer ?
#
loop_
_entity_poly.entity_id
_entity_poly.type
_entity_poly.pdbx_seq_one_letter_code
_entity_poly.pdbx_strand_id
1 'polypeptide(L)'
;MKKIVNVSADISRIGWFNIDVGCYNNMTSRGDKNKMASSKIVPLYQSMLNDLIRQIESGELVENAKLPSEQKLGEKYDVSRITVRRALAELENKDYIYKKQGQGSFVKNKEDIDLGIHYLDVRKAIENMNAVPEIRLEAFKLIVDGSESDVRKVMEINSDVYLYYLRYMVYADHRPVFHEQVYLPFERFPRIFNSEIVNNDLMPFLVKKYGLKASFFSHTQPALITKSNRKEFDLNVGDPMIYMQTRGIEEKEIIYYRKAAVVGNLIMYIVG
;
A
#
# COMPACT_ATOMS: atom_id res chain seq x y z
N MET A 1 12.11 -32.82 -34.21
CA MET A 1 12.33 -32.85 -32.77
C MET A 1 12.96 -31.53 -32.31
N LYS A 2 12.16 -30.57 -31.88
CA LYS A 2 12.64 -29.30 -31.34
C LYS A 2 12.70 -29.43 -29.81
N LYS A 3 13.91 -29.33 -29.24
CA LYS A 3 14.14 -29.29 -27.80
C LYS A 3 13.49 -28.06 -27.23
N ILE A 4 12.51 -28.28 -26.35
CA ILE A 4 11.99 -27.25 -25.45
C ILE A 4 13.04 -27.06 -24.36
N VAL A 5 13.71 -25.91 -24.39
CA VAL A 5 14.61 -25.50 -23.32
C VAL A 5 13.73 -24.96 -22.20
N ASN A 6 13.60 -25.77 -21.14
CA ASN A 6 12.99 -25.34 -19.89
C ASN A 6 13.95 -24.35 -19.22
N VAL A 7 13.68 -23.06 -19.33
CA VAL A 7 14.36 -22.03 -18.52
C VAL A 7 13.59 -21.89 -17.21
N SER A 8 13.82 -22.82 -16.29
CA SER A 8 13.53 -22.59 -14.88
C SER A 8 14.67 -21.72 -14.31
N ALA A 9 14.59 -20.42 -14.51
CA ALA A 9 15.45 -19.50 -13.79
C ALA A 9 15.03 -19.54 -12.32
N ASP A 10 15.97 -19.92 -11.48
CA ASP A 10 15.86 -19.97 -10.03
C ASP A 10 15.61 -18.56 -9.47
N ILE A 11 14.31 -18.22 -9.29
CA ILE A 11 13.82 -16.88 -8.89
C ILE A 11 13.86 -16.73 -7.36
N SER A 12 14.33 -17.75 -6.62
CA SER A 12 14.40 -17.73 -5.16
C SER A 12 15.48 -16.78 -4.58
N ARG A 13 16.27 -16.12 -5.43
CA ARG A 13 17.37 -15.23 -5.02
C ARG A 13 17.16 -13.74 -5.26
N ILE A 14 16.01 -13.31 -5.78
CA ILE A 14 15.73 -11.90 -5.94
C ILE A 14 14.99 -11.45 -4.69
N GLY A 15 15.76 -11.08 -3.66
CA GLY A 15 15.26 -10.53 -2.39
C GLY A 15 14.64 -9.15 -2.57
N TRP A 16 13.41 -9.12 -3.09
CA TRP A 16 12.61 -7.93 -3.18
C TRP A 16 11.89 -7.73 -1.87
N PHE A 17 11.95 -6.55 -1.37
CA PHE A 17 11.22 -6.12 -0.18
C PHE A 17 11.65 -6.67 1.20
N ASN A 18 12.88 -7.14 1.39
CA ASN A 18 13.52 -6.98 2.69
C ASN A 18 14.20 -5.61 2.70
N ILE A 19 13.41 -4.53 2.69
CA ILE A 19 13.90 -3.21 3.07
C ILE A 19 14.06 -3.26 4.57
N ASP A 20 15.29 -3.41 5.01
CA ASP A 20 15.67 -3.28 6.41
C ASP A 20 15.31 -1.85 6.85
N VAL A 21 14.22 -1.71 7.58
CA VAL A 21 13.71 -0.44 8.13
C VAL A 21 14.68 0.13 9.18
N GLY A 22 15.80 -0.58 9.42
CA GLY A 22 16.85 -0.23 10.38
C GLY A 22 17.74 0.95 10.02
N CYS A 23 17.79 1.38 8.75
CA CYS A 23 18.80 2.37 8.32
C CYS A 23 18.44 3.84 8.55
N TYR A 24 17.25 4.18 9.00
CA TYR A 24 16.89 5.59 9.25
C TYR A 24 17.33 6.14 10.60
N ASN A 25 17.95 5.31 11.46
CA ASN A 25 18.35 5.73 12.81
C ASN A 25 19.83 6.14 12.97
N ASN A 26 20.65 6.17 11.91
CA ASN A 26 22.10 6.38 12.07
C ASN A 26 22.73 7.55 11.30
N MET A 27 21.99 8.64 11.08
CA MET A 27 22.59 9.85 10.48
C MET A 27 22.54 11.10 11.37
N THR A 28 22.57 10.94 12.69
CA THR A 28 22.93 12.06 13.58
C THR A 28 23.54 11.51 14.86
N SER A 29 24.85 11.32 14.92
CA SER A 29 25.65 11.62 16.12
C SER A 29 27.10 11.26 15.94
N ARG A 30 27.93 12.25 15.59
CA ARG A 30 29.27 12.34 16.13
C ARG A 30 29.23 13.40 17.21
N GLY A 31 29.45 12.99 18.45
CA GLY A 31 29.74 13.85 19.60
C GLY A 31 28.59 14.02 20.59
N ASP A 32 28.42 13.07 21.52
CA ASP A 32 28.46 13.35 22.95
C ASP A 32 28.12 12.09 23.74
N LYS A 33 29.06 11.64 24.55
CA LYS A 33 28.83 10.64 25.60
C LYS A 33 28.17 11.37 26.77
N ASN A 34 26.91 11.12 26.97
CA ASN A 34 26.08 11.17 28.18
C ASN A 34 24.70 11.72 27.84
N LYS A 35 23.70 10.80 27.72
CA LYS A 35 22.37 11.04 28.25
C LYS A 35 21.48 9.80 28.02
N MET A 36 21.01 9.30 29.09
CA MET A 36 19.79 8.53 29.40
C MET A 36 18.89 8.15 28.21
N ALA A 37 18.46 6.88 28.21
CA ALA A 37 17.38 6.33 27.41
C ALA A 37 16.16 7.24 27.40
N SER A 38 15.94 7.96 26.27
CA SER A 38 14.67 8.62 26.01
C SER A 38 13.81 7.65 25.20
N SER A 39 12.78 7.07 25.84
CA SER A 39 11.64 6.50 25.15
C SER A 39 11.18 7.49 24.09
N LYS A 40 11.05 7.07 22.81
CA LYS A 40 10.45 7.89 21.75
C LYS A 40 9.03 8.24 22.18
N ILE A 41 8.83 9.48 22.65
CA ILE A 41 7.50 10.01 22.94
C ILE A 41 6.83 10.22 21.58
N VAL A 42 5.99 9.26 21.17
CA VAL A 42 5.05 9.45 20.05
C VAL A 42 4.14 10.61 20.46
N PRO A 43 4.03 11.69 19.65
CA PRO A 43 3.12 12.78 20.00
C PRO A 43 1.72 12.26 20.26
N LEU A 44 1.07 12.71 21.33
CA LEU A 44 -0.24 12.22 21.76
C LEU A 44 -1.29 12.27 20.65
N TYR A 45 -1.24 13.29 19.78
CA TYR A 45 -2.15 13.36 18.64
C TYR A 45 -1.94 12.21 17.64
N GLN A 46 -0.68 11.75 17.47
CA GLN A 46 -0.35 10.66 16.55
C GLN A 46 -0.87 9.32 17.08
N SER A 47 -0.80 9.11 18.40
CA SER A 47 -1.37 7.91 19.02
C SER A 47 -2.89 7.86 18.84
N MET A 48 -3.58 8.97 19.09
CA MET A 48 -5.02 9.09 18.88
C MET A 48 -5.38 8.89 17.39
N LEU A 49 -4.63 9.52 16.47
CA LEU A 49 -4.84 9.41 15.03
C LEU A 49 -4.74 7.94 14.58
N ASN A 50 -3.65 7.27 14.96
CA ASN A 50 -3.41 5.88 14.57
C ASN A 50 -4.46 4.91 15.15
N ASP A 51 -4.93 5.14 16.37
CA ASP A 51 -5.97 4.30 16.97
C ASP A 51 -7.33 4.50 16.27
N LEU A 52 -7.71 5.73 15.93
CA LEU A 52 -8.93 5.99 15.18
C LEU A 52 -8.87 5.40 13.77
N ILE A 53 -7.73 5.51 13.07
CA ILE A 53 -7.50 4.86 11.77
C ILE A 53 -7.70 3.34 11.91
N ARG A 54 -7.06 2.72 12.90
CA ARG A 54 -7.21 1.29 13.16
C ARG A 54 -8.67 0.89 13.41
N GLN A 55 -9.43 1.65 14.21
CA GLN A 55 -10.84 1.38 14.49
C GLN A 55 -11.72 1.49 13.22
N ILE A 56 -11.41 2.43 12.33
CA ILE A 56 -12.09 2.58 11.02
C ILE A 56 -11.71 1.41 10.10
N GLU A 57 -10.43 1.12 9.98
CA GLU A 57 -9.91 0.05 9.12
C GLU A 57 -10.38 -1.35 9.55
N SER A 58 -10.50 -1.60 10.85
CA SER A 58 -11.01 -2.86 11.39
C SER A 58 -12.54 -2.99 11.33
N GLY A 59 -13.26 -1.91 10.96
CA GLY A 59 -14.72 -1.86 10.97
C GLY A 59 -15.34 -1.76 12.36
N GLU A 60 -14.54 -1.50 13.42
CA GLU A 60 -15.04 -1.19 14.75
C GLU A 60 -15.85 0.13 14.73
N LEU A 61 -15.37 1.12 13.98
CA LEU A 61 -16.12 2.30 13.59
C LEU A 61 -16.68 2.09 12.18
N VAL A 62 -17.97 1.77 12.10
CA VAL A 62 -18.64 1.48 10.82
C VAL A 62 -18.86 2.75 10.00
N GLU A 63 -19.08 2.58 8.70
CA GLU A 63 -19.37 3.65 7.75
C GLU A 63 -20.54 4.51 8.19
N ASN A 64 -20.44 5.80 7.92
CA ASN A 64 -21.42 6.80 8.33
C ASN A 64 -21.65 6.88 9.85
N ALA A 65 -20.90 6.11 10.65
CA ALA A 65 -20.95 6.26 12.11
C ALA A 65 -20.48 7.66 12.52
N LYS A 66 -21.22 8.27 13.43
CA LYS A 66 -20.82 9.52 14.03
C LYS A 66 -19.68 9.28 15.02
N LEU A 67 -18.57 9.97 14.83
CA LEU A 67 -17.49 9.97 15.82
C LEU A 67 -17.93 10.61 17.13
N PRO A 68 -17.35 10.20 18.28
CA PRO A 68 -17.55 10.89 19.55
C PRO A 68 -17.21 12.38 19.41
N SER A 69 -17.86 13.23 20.22
CA SER A 69 -17.58 14.67 20.22
C SER A 69 -16.11 14.97 20.55
N GLU A 70 -15.61 16.14 20.12
CA GLU A 70 -14.25 16.61 20.46
C GLU A 70 -13.96 16.52 21.96
N GLN A 71 -14.96 16.81 22.79
CA GLN A 71 -14.85 16.70 24.25
C GLN A 71 -14.66 15.25 24.68
N LYS A 72 -15.52 14.33 24.23
CA LYS A 72 -15.42 12.90 24.57
C LYS A 72 -14.12 12.27 24.07
N LEU A 73 -13.65 12.68 22.89
CA LEU A 73 -12.36 12.24 22.36
C LEU A 73 -11.20 12.77 23.23
N GLY A 74 -11.26 14.03 23.65
CA GLY A 74 -10.27 14.61 24.57
C GLY A 74 -10.21 13.85 25.90
N GLU A 75 -11.36 13.50 26.46
CA GLU A 75 -11.46 12.70 27.69
C GLU A 75 -10.95 11.26 27.49
N LYS A 76 -11.35 10.60 26.38
CA LYS A 76 -10.93 9.20 26.08
C LYS A 76 -9.42 9.05 25.90
N TYR A 77 -8.77 10.01 25.24
CA TYR A 77 -7.34 9.94 24.91
C TYR A 77 -6.46 10.80 25.80
N ASP A 78 -7.04 11.47 26.79
CA ASP A 78 -6.35 12.40 27.70
C ASP A 78 -5.54 13.47 26.96
N VAL A 79 -6.18 14.13 26.00
CA VAL A 79 -5.56 15.15 25.15
C VAL A 79 -6.38 16.43 25.09
N SER A 80 -5.69 17.56 24.80
CA SER A 80 -6.35 18.85 24.65
C SER A 80 -7.30 18.89 23.44
N ARG A 81 -8.30 19.80 23.49
CA ARG A 81 -9.21 20.04 22.35
C ARG A 81 -8.46 20.43 21.06
N ILE A 82 -7.37 21.17 21.18
CA ILE A 82 -6.50 21.55 20.03
C ILE A 82 -5.88 20.31 19.42
N THR A 83 -5.41 19.38 20.25
CA THR A 83 -4.84 18.09 19.84
C THR A 83 -5.90 17.23 19.13
N VAL A 84 -7.12 17.16 19.67
CA VAL A 84 -8.24 16.45 19.04
C VAL A 84 -8.56 17.04 17.67
N ARG A 85 -8.69 18.37 17.56
CA ARG A 85 -8.98 19.04 16.28
C ARG A 85 -7.92 18.79 15.26
N ARG A 86 -6.64 18.78 15.65
CA ARG A 86 -5.52 18.45 14.75
C ARG A 86 -5.64 17.02 14.24
N ALA A 87 -5.92 16.04 15.11
CA ALA A 87 -6.09 14.65 14.70
C ALA A 87 -7.31 14.46 13.79
N LEU A 88 -8.45 15.11 14.10
CA LEU A 88 -9.64 15.07 13.23
C LEU A 88 -9.43 15.77 11.90
N ALA A 89 -8.67 16.86 11.83
CA ALA A 89 -8.32 17.51 10.58
C ALA A 89 -7.41 16.60 9.73
N GLU A 90 -6.50 15.89 10.36
CA GLU A 90 -5.63 14.91 9.67
C GLU A 90 -6.42 13.70 9.15
N LEU A 91 -7.41 13.20 9.92
CA LEU A 91 -8.32 12.15 9.47
C LEU A 91 -9.18 12.61 8.27
N GLU A 92 -9.63 13.87 8.29
CA GLU A 92 -10.38 14.47 7.19
C GLU A 92 -9.52 14.65 5.94
N ASN A 93 -8.28 15.15 6.09
CA ASN A 93 -7.29 15.27 5.01
C ASN A 93 -6.89 13.90 4.42
N LYS A 94 -6.92 12.85 5.23
CA LYS A 94 -6.66 11.47 4.80
C LYS A 94 -7.93 10.73 4.34
N ASP A 95 -9.03 11.45 4.19
CA ASP A 95 -10.31 10.92 3.71
C ASP A 95 -10.95 9.81 4.56
N TYR A 96 -10.53 9.64 5.81
CA TYR A 96 -11.18 8.70 6.75
C TYR A 96 -12.50 9.18 7.30
N ILE A 97 -12.69 10.50 7.39
CA ILE A 97 -13.91 11.11 7.94
C ILE A 97 -14.33 12.33 7.11
N TYR A 98 -15.58 12.72 7.27
CA TYR A 98 -16.10 13.98 6.75
C TYR A 98 -16.87 14.74 7.85
N LYS A 99 -16.92 16.07 7.72
CA LYS A 99 -17.65 16.92 8.67
C LYS A 99 -19.00 17.34 8.11
N LYS A 100 -20.03 17.24 8.94
CA LYS A 100 -21.31 17.90 8.69
C LYS A 100 -21.45 19.10 9.64
N GLN A 101 -21.64 20.29 9.07
CA GLN A 101 -21.77 21.53 9.85
C GLN A 101 -22.87 21.39 10.93
N GLY A 102 -22.52 21.69 12.18
CA GLY A 102 -23.42 21.58 13.32
C GLY A 102 -23.73 20.15 13.80
N GLN A 103 -23.36 19.14 13.05
CA GLN A 103 -23.67 17.73 13.37
C GLN A 103 -22.49 16.93 13.88
N GLY A 104 -21.25 17.30 13.52
CA GLY A 104 -20.03 16.64 13.95
C GLY A 104 -19.28 15.93 12.80
N SER A 105 -18.37 15.04 13.19
CA SER A 105 -17.56 14.24 12.26
C SER A 105 -18.14 12.84 12.11
N PHE A 106 -18.10 12.31 10.91
CA PHE A 106 -18.64 10.99 10.54
C PHE A 106 -17.59 10.20 9.80
N VAL A 107 -17.56 8.90 9.98
CA VAL A 107 -16.72 8.00 9.19
C VAL A 107 -17.17 8.10 7.72
N LYS A 108 -16.21 8.37 6.82
CA LYS A 108 -16.51 8.49 5.39
C LYS A 108 -16.99 7.13 4.88
N ASN A 109 -17.97 7.14 3.98
CA ASN A 109 -18.38 5.92 3.31
C ASN A 109 -17.22 5.42 2.47
N LYS A 110 -16.92 4.14 2.53
CA LYS A 110 -15.81 3.52 1.82
C LYS A 110 -15.94 3.59 0.29
N GLU A 111 -17.15 3.77 -0.21
CA GLU A 111 -17.39 4.06 -1.63
C GLU A 111 -16.84 5.43 -2.07
N ASP A 112 -16.66 6.36 -1.11
CA ASP A 112 -16.08 7.70 -1.32
C ASP A 112 -14.60 7.79 -0.87
N ILE A 113 -14.02 6.74 -0.29
CA ILE A 113 -12.59 6.71 0.00
C ILE A 113 -11.89 6.52 -1.34
N ASP A 114 -11.26 7.59 -1.79
CA ASP A 114 -10.42 7.57 -2.96
C ASP A 114 -9.44 6.40 -2.83
N LEU A 115 -9.58 5.46 -3.73
CA LEU A 115 -8.90 4.15 -3.73
C LEU A 115 -7.38 4.32 -3.87
N GLY A 116 -6.76 5.25 -3.21
CA GLY A 116 -5.31 5.56 -3.23
C GLY A 116 -4.60 5.05 -4.50
N ILE A 117 -3.84 5.81 -5.13
CA ILE A 117 -3.11 5.59 -6.40
C ILE A 117 -3.53 4.32 -7.16
N HIS A 118 -4.54 4.49 -8.01
CA HIS A 118 -4.98 3.45 -8.92
C HIS A 118 -4.00 3.24 -10.06
N TYR A 119 -4.01 2.04 -10.60
CA TYR A 119 -3.33 1.67 -11.81
C TYR A 119 -3.65 2.62 -13.00
N LEU A 120 -4.91 3.09 -13.08
CA LEU A 120 -5.35 4.09 -14.05
C LEU A 120 -4.66 5.44 -13.82
N ASP A 121 -4.32 5.77 -12.59
CA ASP A 121 -3.65 7.02 -12.26
C ASP A 121 -2.17 6.98 -12.66
N VAL A 122 -1.52 5.82 -12.55
CA VAL A 122 -0.14 5.64 -13.03
C VAL A 122 -0.05 5.86 -14.53
N ARG A 123 -0.96 5.28 -15.32
CA ARG A 123 -1.00 5.51 -16.77
C ARG A 123 -1.24 6.98 -17.10
N LYS A 124 -2.28 7.59 -16.51
CA LYS A 124 -2.59 9.01 -16.69
C LYS A 124 -1.45 9.92 -16.21
N ALA A 125 -0.83 9.59 -15.09
CA ALA A 125 0.32 10.34 -14.60
C ALA A 125 1.47 10.34 -15.60
N ILE A 126 1.77 9.19 -16.22
CA ILE A 126 2.80 9.07 -17.26
C ILE A 126 2.38 9.86 -18.50
N GLU A 127 1.12 9.77 -18.95
CA GLU A 127 0.59 10.55 -20.07
C GLU A 127 0.65 12.06 -19.80
N ASN A 128 0.36 12.50 -18.58
CA ASN A 128 0.48 13.91 -18.16
C ASN A 128 1.93 14.41 -18.15
N MET A 129 2.91 13.50 -18.04
CA MET A 129 4.33 13.81 -18.20
C MET A 129 4.73 13.91 -19.69
N ASN A 130 3.79 13.76 -20.63
CA ASN A 130 4.02 13.63 -22.08
C ASN A 130 4.92 12.43 -22.43
N ALA A 131 4.86 11.36 -21.64
CA ALA A 131 5.57 10.11 -21.87
C ALA A 131 4.60 9.00 -22.28
N VAL A 132 5.11 7.96 -22.93
CA VAL A 132 4.31 6.81 -23.37
C VAL A 132 4.34 5.72 -22.30
N PRO A 133 3.19 5.36 -21.71
CA PRO A 133 3.12 4.29 -20.72
C PRO A 133 3.18 2.91 -21.38
N GLU A 134 4.01 2.04 -20.86
CA GLU A 134 4.06 0.62 -21.21
C GLU A 134 3.95 -0.22 -19.94
N ILE A 135 3.02 -1.17 -19.92
CA ILE A 135 2.76 -2.03 -18.76
C ILE A 135 3.11 -3.47 -19.14
N ARG A 136 3.96 -4.10 -18.35
CA ARG A 136 4.38 -5.49 -18.54
C ARG A 136 4.02 -6.33 -17.34
N LEU A 137 3.29 -7.40 -17.56
CA LEU A 137 3.12 -8.47 -16.58
C LEU A 137 4.35 -9.38 -16.66
N GLU A 138 5.24 -9.28 -15.67
CA GLU A 138 6.50 -10.04 -15.63
C GLU A 138 6.36 -11.41 -15.00
N ALA A 139 5.39 -11.58 -14.08
CA ALA A 139 5.10 -12.86 -13.48
C ALA A 139 3.60 -13.01 -13.16
N PHE A 140 3.10 -14.21 -13.38
CA PHE A 140 1.80 -14.69 -12.94
C PHE A 140 1.95 -16.14 -12.48
N LYS A 141 1.68 -16.41 -11.20
CA LYS A 141 1.79 -17.76 -10.64
C LYS A 141 0.79 -18.00 -9.52
N LEU A 142 0.50 -19.25 -9.25
CA LEU A 142 -0.24 -19.70 -8.09
C LEU A 142 0.75 -20.22 -7.05
N ILE A 143 0.73 -19.66 -5.84
CA ILE A 143 1.53 -20.07 -4.69
C ILE A 143 0.71 -21.08 -3.90
N VAL A 144 1.20 -22.32 -3.83
CA VAL A 144 0.52 -23.45 -3.17
C VAL A 144 1.33 -24.07 -2.04
N ASP A 145 2.57 -23.63 -1.87
CA ASP A 145 3.59 -24.21 -0.97
C ASP A 145 3.68 -23.53 0.41
N GLY A 146 2.73 -22.65 0.72
CA GLY A 146 2.75 -21.91 1.98
C GLY A 146 3.83 -20.84 2.09
N SER A 147 4.59 -20.58 1.03
CA SER A 147 5.58 -19.50 0.99
C SER A 147 4.95 -18.10 1.15
N GLU A 148 5.77 -17.03 1.14
CA GLU A 148 5.35 -15.64 1.36
C GLU A 148 4.80 -15.38 2.77
N SER A 149 5.53 -15.84 3.80
CA SER A 149 5.12 -15.74 5.22
C SER A 149 4.75 -14.32 5.66
N ASP A 150 5.51 -13.31 5.20
CA ASP A 150 5.26 -11.90 5.53
C ASP A 150 3.94 -11.38 4.90
N VAL A 151 3.66 -11.80 3.67
CA VAL A 151 2.41 -11.48 2.98
C VAL A 151 1.23 -12.12 3.70
N ARG A 152 1.35 -13.40 4.05
CA ARG A 152 0.32 -14.16 4.77
C ARG A 152 0.01 -13.55 6.12
N LYS A 153 1.04 -13.09 6.84
CA LYS A 153 0.87 -12.38 8.11
C LYS A 153 0.10 -11.07 7.96
N VAL A 154 0.39 -10.29 6.90
CA VAL A 154 -0.33 -9.03 6.61
C VAL A 154 -1.76 -9.30 6.17
N MET A 155 -1.99 -10.35 5.40
CA MET A 155 -3.33 -10.75 4.92
C MET A 155 -4.12 -11.54 5.97
N GLU A 156 -3.52 -11.88 7.12
CA GLU A 156 -4.15 -12.65 8.20
C GLU A 156 -4.65 -14.03 7.75
N ILE A 157 -3.91 -14.68 6.83
CA ILE A 157 -4.24 -15.98 6.26
C ILE A 157 -3.22 -17.06 6.60
N ASN A 158 -3.66 -18.31 6.63
CA ASN A 158 -2.83 -19.47 6.91
C ASN A 158 -1.99 -19.92 5.70
N SER A 159 -1.07 -20.86 5.93
CA SER A 159 -0.18 -21.41 4.91
C SER A 159 -0.87 -22.26 3.85
N ASP A 160 -2.05 -22.80 4.15
CA ASP A 160 -2.87 -23.63 3.28
C ASP A 160 -3.71 -22.83 2.27
N VAL A 161 -3.88 -21.53 2.47
CA VAL A 161 -4.57 -20.65 1.51
C VAL A 161 -3.71 -20.46 0.27
N TYR A 162 -4.22 -20.81 -0.90
CA TYR A 162 -3.53 -20.58 -2.15
C TYR A 162 -3.63 -19.12 -2.57
N LEU A 163 -2.52 -18.56 -3.09
CA LEU A 163 -2.44 -17.17 -3.52
C LEU A 163 -2.05 -17.05 -4.99
N TYR A 164 -2.79 -16.27 -5.75
CA TYR A 164 -2.22 -15.70 -6.96
C TYR A 164 -1.18 -14.64 -6.62
N TYR A 165 -0.08 -14.69 -7.32
CA TYR A 165 0.95 -13.67 -7.33
C TYR A 165 1.08 -13.10 -8.73
N LEU A 166 0.96 -11.79 -8.83
CA LEU A 166 1.13 -11.03 -10.06
C LEU A 166 2.25 -10.01 -9.84
N ARG A 167 3.10 -9.85 -10.84
CA ARG A 167 4.16 -8.85 -10.82
C ARG A 167 4.10 -8.03 -12.10
N TYR A 168 3.94 -6.73 -11.94
CA TYR A 168 3.92 -5.77 -13.02
C TYR A 168 5.10 -4.80 -12.94
N MET A 169 5.62 -4.43 -14.10
CA MET A 169 6.53 -3.31 -14.29
C MET A 169 5.89 -2.31 -15.25
N VAL A 170 5.93 -1.03 -14.90
CA VAL A 170 5.44 0.06 -15.73
C VAL A 170 6.61 0.94 -16.16
N TYR A 171 6.60 1.28 -17.42
CA TYR A 171 7.63 2.09 -18.07
C TYR A 171 7.02 3.41 -18.55
N ALA A 172 7.81 4.49 -18.49
CA ALA A 172 7.57 5.75 -19.16
C ALA A 172 8.70 5.95 -20.16
N ASP A 173 8.39 6.01 -21.47
CA ASP A 173 9.39 6.07 -22.56
C ASP A 173 10.50 5.02 -22.40
N HIS A 174 10.11 3.77 -22.17
CA HIS A 174 10.99 2.61 -21.95
C HIS A 174 11.82 2.64 -20.65
N ARG A 175 11.67 3.65 -19.79
CA ARG A 175 12.31 3.68 -18.47
C ARG A 175 11.39 3.13 -17.41
N PRO A 176 11.83 2.18 -16.57
CA PRO A 176 11.01 1.63 -15.50
C PRO A 176 10.76 2.71 -14.43
N VAL A 177 9.50 2.98 -14.13
CA VAL A 177 9.10 4.04 -13.19
C VAL A 177 8.20 3.56 -12.06
N PHE A 178 7.57 2.41 -12.24
CA PHE A 178 6.67 1.84 -11.25
C PHE A 178 6.73 0.31 -11.32
N HIS A 179 6.76 -0.29 -10.14
CA HIS A 179 6.74 -1.74 -9.98
C HIS A 179 5.70 -2.11 -8.94
N GLU A 180 4.95 -3.18 -9.18
CA GLU A 180 4.03 -3.71 -8.18
C GLU A 180 3.98 -5.23 -8.13
N GLN A 181 3.67 -5.73 -6.96
CA GLN A 181 3.39 -7.13 -6.65
C GLN A 181 2.00 -7.20 -6.02
N VAL A 182 1.13 -8.01 -6.61
CA VAL A 182 -0.24 -8.20 -6.13
C VAL A 182 -0.44 -9.64 -5.69
N TYR A 183 -1.10 -9.80 -4.56
CA TYR A 183 -1.46 -11.08 -3.97
C TYR A 183 -2.97 -11.17 -3.80
N LEU A 184 -3.58 -12.23 -4.32
CA LEU A 184 -5.04 -12.45 -4.31
C LEU A 184 -5.33 -13.88 -3.83
N PRO A 185 -6.22 -14.10 -2.83
CA PRO A 185 -6.65 -15.43 -2.43
C PRO A 185 -7.35 -16.16 -3.57
N PHE A 186 -6.92 -17.38 -3.87
CA PHE A 186 -7.48 -18.19 -4.94
C PHE A 186 -8.99 -18.46 -4.74
N GLU A 187 -9.41 -18.71 -3.52
CA GLU A 187 -10.81 -19.01 -3.21
C GLU A 187 -11.75 -17.85 -3.51
N ARG A 188 -11.29 -16.60 -3.26
CA ARG A 188 -12.08 -15.39 -3.56
C ARG A 188 -12.09 -15.09 -5.06
N PHE A 189 -11.02 -15.43 -5.78
CA PHE A 189 -10.83 -15.14 -7.21
C PHE A 189 -10.51 -16.41 -8.02
N PRO A 190 -11.38 -17.41 -8.07
CA PRO A 190 -11.08 -18.69 -8.71
C PRO A 190 -10.94 -18.54 -10.22
N ARG A 191 -10.02 -19.32 -10.85
CA ARG A 191 -9.85 -19.40 -12.30
C ARG A 191 -9.51 -18.06 -12.97
N ILE A 192 -8.53 -17.36 -12.41
CA ILE A 192 -7.88 -16.27 -13.15
C ILE A 192 -6.88 -16.89 -14.13
N PHE A 193 -6.95 -16.50 -15.40
CA PHE A 193 -6.02 -16.94 -16.42
C PHE A 193 -5.09 -15.81 -16.86
N ASN A 194 -3.84 -16.14 -17.16
CA ASN A 194 -2.84 -15.16 -17.60
C ASN A 194 -3.32 -14.32 -18.81
N SER A 195 -3.98 -14.95 -19.78
CA SER A 195 -4.52 -14.28 -20.97
C SER A 195 -5.59 -13.22 -20.66
N GLU A 196 -6.29 -13.35 -19.55
CA GLU A 196 -7.30 -12.37 -19.13
C GLU A 196 -6.65 -11.11 -18.50
N ILE A 197 -5.52 -11.30 -17.81
CA ILE A 197 -4.85 -10.22 -17.07
C ILE A 197 -3.92 -9.41 -17.97
N VAL A 198 -3.23 -10.06 -18.93
CA VAL A 198 -2.34 -9.37 -19.88
C VAL A 198 -3.07 -8.32 -20.72
N ASN A 199 -4.35 -8.55 -21.00
CA ASN A 199 -5.16 -7.69 -21.86
C ASN A 199 -6.09 -6.72 -21.12
N ASN A 200 -6.14 -6.79 -19.80
CA ASN A 200 -7.05 -5.98 -18.99
C ASN A 200 -6.31 -5.35 -17.80
N ASP A 201 -6.72 -4.16 -17.42
CA ASP A 201 -6.33 -3.60 -16.14
C ASP A 201 -6.92 -4.45 -15.02
N LEU A 202 -6.08 -4.83 -14.05
CA LEU A 202 -6.43 -5.82 -13.02
C LEU A 202 -7.68 -5.42 -12.22
N MET A 203 -7.78 -4.18 -11.75
CA MET A 203 -8.89 -3.76 -10.90
C MET A 203 -10.23 -3.77 -11.62
N PRO A 204 -10.40 -3.15 -12.82
CA PRO A 204 -11.62 -3.28 -13.60
C PRO A 204 -11.97 -4.74 -13.92
N PHE A 205 -10.99 -5.58 -14.17
CA PHE A 205 -11.18 -7.01 -14.40
C PHE A 205 -11.75 -7.71 -13.15
N LEU A 206 -11.17 -7.48 -11.96
CA LEU A 206 -11.66 -8.07 -10.70
C LEU A 206 -13.08 -7.60 -10.37
N VAL A 207 -13.37 -6.32 -10.55
CA VAL A 207 -14.73 -5.78 -10.36
C VAL A 207 -15.72 -6.44 -11.31
N LYS A 208 -15.40 -6.50 -12.62
CA LYS A 208 -16.30 -7.04 -13.63
C LYS A 208 -16.54 -8.53 -13.50
N LYS A 209 -15.48 -9.32 -13.25
CA LYS A 209 -15.57 -10.79 -13.23
C LYS A 209 -16.03 -11.34 -11.90
N TYR A 210 -15.62 -10.73 -10.78
CA TYR A 210 -15.83 -11.27 -9.43
C TYR A 210 -16.70 -10.38 -8.54
N GLY A 211 -17.19 -9.24 -9.06
CA GLY A 211 -18.02 -8.32 -8.30
C GLY A 211 -17.29 -7.75 -7.07
N LEU A 212 -15.97 -7.46 -7.21
CA LEU A 212 -15.15 -6.95 -6.13
C LEU A 212 -15.75 -5.67 -5.52
N LYS A 213 -15.97 -5.68 -4.20
CA LYS A 213 -16.51 -4.56 -3.41
C LYS A 213 -15.64 -4.22 -2.22
N ALA A 214 -14.35 -4.45 -2.34
CA ALA A 214 -13.40 -4.20 -1.26
C ALA A 214 -13.22 -2.71 -1.00
N SER A 215 -12.95 -2.37 0.25
CA SER A 215 -12.41 -1.08 0.64
C SER A 215 -10.90 -1.16 0.66
N PHE A 216 -10.21 -0.15 0.14
CA PHE A 216 -8.77 -0.15 0.01
C PHE A 216 -8.12 0.83 0.97
N PHE A 217 -7.05 0.40 1.61
CA PHE A 217 -6.26 1.19 2.56
C PHE A 217 -4.80 1.13 2.14
N SER A 218 -4.25 2.29 1.82
CA SER A 218 -2.85 2.40 1.40
C SER A 218 -1.99 3.04 2.47
N HIS A 219 -0.85 2.44 2.74
CA HIS A 219 0.22 3.03 3.52
C HIS A 219 1.38 3.37 2.60
N THR A 220 1.76 4.64 2.60
CA THR A 220 2.81 5.18 1.73
C THR A 220 3.94 5.74 2.59
N GLN A 221 5.18 5.43 2.23
CA GLN A 221 6.36 5.92 2.93
C GLN A 221 7.50 6.25 1.97
N PRO A 222 8.28 7.29 2.24
CA PRO A 222 9.50 7.56 1.49
C PRO A 222 10.53 6.45 1.76
N ALA A 223 11.27 6.09 0.73
CA ALA A 223 12.33 5.09 0.78
C ALA A 223 13.46 5.50 -0.16
N LEU A 224 14.55 4.73 -0.18
CA LEU A 224 15.67 4.92 -1.07
C LEU A 224 15.95 3.68 -1.88
N ILE A 225 16.45 3.84 -3.10
CA ILE A 225 16.96 2.75 -3.91
C ILE A 225 18.12 2.06 -3.18
N THR A 226 18.06 0.76 -3.09
CA THR A 226 19.06 -0.10 -2.45
C THR A 226 19.89 -0.87 -3.48
N LYS A 227 20.92 -1.57 -3.03
CA LYS A 227 21.71 -2.46 -3.91
C LYS A 227 20.88 -3.58 -4.52
N SER A 228 19.81 -4.02 -3.85
CA SER A 228 18.95 -5.12 -4.30
C SER A 228 17.99 -4.71 -5.41
N ASN A 229 17.44 -3.49 -5.37
CA ASN A 229 16.42 -3.04 -6.32
C ASN A 229 16.91 -2.05 -7.41
N ARG A 230 18.18 -1.55 -7.30
CA ARG A 230 18.72 -0.58 -8.26
C ARG A 230 18.66 -1.02 -9.72
N LYS A 231 18.88 -2.31 -9.98
CA LYS A 231 18.94 -2.84 -11.34
C LYS A 231 17.58 -2.85 -12.05
N GLU A 232 16.52 -2.90 -11.29
CA GLU A 232 15.16 -2.98 -11.86
C GLU A 232 14.65 -1.64 -12.33
N PHE A 233 15.06 -0.57 -11.65
CA PHE A 233 14.71 0.80 -12.04
C PHE A 233 15.79 1.50 -12.85
N ASP A 234 16.94 0.85 -13.07
CA ASP A 234 18.12 1.47 -13.70
C ASP A 234 18.52 2.78 -13.00
N LEU A 235 18.55 2.75 -11.68
CA LEU A 235 18.83 3.91 -10.81
C LEU A 235 20.05 3.67 -9.91
N ASN A 236 20.53 4.73 -9.27
CA ASN A 236 21.62 4.65 -8.32
C ASN A 236 21.13 4.30 -6.91
N VAL A 237 21.99 3.64 -6.14
CA VAL A 237 21.74 3.46 -4.71
C VAL A 237 21.66 4.81 -4.03
N GLY A 238 20.58 5.06 -3.28
CA GLY A 238 20.32 6.32 -2.61
C GLY A 238 19.37 7.26 -3.38
N ASP A 239 19.01 6.94 -4.62
CA ASP A 239 17.98 7.70 -5.33
C ASP A 239 16.62 7.56 -4.60
N PRO A 240 15.78 8.62 -4.57
CA PRO A 240 14.51 8.58 -3.86
C PRO A 240 13.49 7.67 -4.55
N MET A 241 12.72 6.96 -3.73
CA MET A 241 11.55 6.20 -4.15
C MET A 241 10.41 6.36 -3.14
N ILE A 242 9.21 6.08 -3.56
CA ILE A 242 8.06 5.91 -2.68
C ILE A 242 7.70 4.44 -2.65
N TYR A 243 7.58 3.89 -1.46
CA TYR A 243 7.09 2.55 -1.23
C TYR A 243 5.66 2.59 -0.72
N MET A 244 4.82 1.73 -1.28
CA MET A 244 3.39 1.67 -0.93
C MET A 244 2.96 0.24 -0.64
N GLN A 245 2.09 0.11 0.35
CA GLN A 245 1.38 -1.13 0.65
C GLN A 245 -0.10 -0.83 0.64
N THR A 246 -0.88 -1.62 -0.08
CA THR A 246 -2.34 -1.46 -0.16
C THR A 246 -3.02 -2.77 0.25
N ARG A 247 -3.99 -2.68 1.16
CA ARG A 247 -4.86 -3.79 1.53
C ARG A 247 -6.26 -3.51 1.01
N GLY A 248 -6.88 -4.49 0.39
CA GLY A 248 -8.29 -4.47 0.02
C GLY A 248 -9.07 -5.37 0.96
N ILE A 249 -10.06 -4.83 1.66
CA ILE A 249 -10.84 -5.50 2.69
C ILE A 249 -12.28 -5.65 2.22
N GLU A 250 -12.79 -6.86 2.21
CA GLU A 250 -14.18 -7.21 1.92
C GLU A 250 -14.69 -8.14 3.04
N GLU A 251 -15.85 -7.84 3.63
CA GLU A 251 -16.45 -8.65 4.71
C GLU A 251 -15.50 -8.96 5.89
N LYS A 252 -14.61 -8.02 6.22
CA LYS A 252 -13.56 -8.11 7.26
C LYS A 252 -12.34 -8.97 6.89
N GLU A 253 -12.29 -9.53 5.69
CA GLU A 253 -11.16 -10.30 5.21
C GLU A 253 -10.29 -9.47 4.27
N ILE A 254 -8.96 -9.64 4.34
CA ILE A 254 -8.04 -9.00 3.42
C ILE A 254 -7.93 -9.88 2.18
N ILE A 255 -8.67 -9.51 1.14
CA ILE A 255 -8.78 -10.25 -0.11
C ILE A 255 -7.87 -9.72 -1.22
N TYR A 256 -7.17 -8.64 -0.97
CA TYR A 256 -6.23 -8.01 -1.88
C TYR A 256 -5.07 -7.43 -1.10
N TYR A 257 -3.85 -7.73 -1.50
CA TYR A 257 -2.66 -7.11 -0.96
C TYR A 257 -1.70 -6.72 -2.07
N ARG A 258 -1.22 -5.49 -2.04
CA ARG A 258 -0.29 -4.94 -3.02
C ARG A 258 0.92 -4.33 -2.33
N LYS A 259 2.10 -4.61 -2.85
CA LYS A 259 3.34 -3.90 -2.60
C LYS A 259 3.71 -3.17 -3.88
N ALA A 260 4.03 -1.87 -3.81
CA ALA A 260 4.42 -1.10 -4.97
C ALA A 260 5.58 -0.16 -4.66
N ALA A 261 6.35 0.17 -5.69
CA ALA A 261 7.42 1.14 -5.64
C ALA A 261 7.30 2.09 -6.82
N VAL A 262 7.44 3.39 -6.54
CA VAL A 262 7.42 4.47 -7.53
C VAL A 262 8.73 5.21 -7.48
N VAL A 263 9.29 5.53 -8.63
CA VAL A 263 10.59 6.24 -8.75
C VAL A 263 10.52 7.44 -9.69
N GLY A 264 11.51 8.32 -9.57
CA GLY A 264 11.67 9.46 -10.48
C GLY A 264 10.56 10.50 -10.38
N ASN A 265 10.35 11.22 -11.48
CA ASN A 265 9.39 12.32 -11.55
C ASN A 265 7.94 11.87 -11.36
N LEU A 266 7.63 10.58 -11.57
CA LEU A 266 6.30 10.04 -11.37
C LEU A 266 5.82 10.19 -9.92
N ILE A 267 6.75 10.27 -8.95
CA ILE A 267 6.43 10.53 -7.53
C ILE A 267 5.61 11.81 -7.37
N MET A 268 5.95 12.89 -8.08
CA MET A 268 5.26 14.18 -7.98
C MET A 268 3.81 14.12 -8.49
N TYR A 269 3.52 13.28 -9.48
CA TYR A 269 2.19 13.12 -10.06
C TYR A 269 1.29 12.16 -9.28
N ILE A 270 1.88 11.36 -8.41
CA ILE A 270 1.16 10.34 -7.65
C ILE A 270 0.87 10.81 -6.22
N VAL A 271 1.72 11.64 -5.64
CA VAL A 271 1.66 12.06 -4.23
C VAL A 271 1.23 13.52 -4.08
N GLY A 272 1.28 14.31 -5.15
CA GLY A 272 0.83 15.71 -5.20
C GLY A 272 -0.65 15.80 -5.47
#